data_0b16e9bcbd8dafb0ee53b305a00cc5da
#
_entry.id   0b16e9bcbd8dafb0ee53b305a00cc5da
#
_cell.length_a   1.000
_cell.length_b   1.000
_cell.length_c   1.000
_cell.angle_alpha   90.00
_cell.angle_beta   90.00
_cell.angle_gamma   90.00
#
_symmetry.space_group_name_H-M   'P 1'
#
loop_
_entity.id
_entity.type
_entity.pdbx_description
1 polymer ?
#
loop_
_entity_poly.entity_id
_entity_poly.type
_entity_poly.pdbx_seq_one_letter_code
_entity_poly.pdbx_strand_id
1 'polypeptide(L)'
;QHEHQSLLKTDTHRRLLDEYAGATDLARQVQLAAQRWRQTRQELERLSNSGDEQRARHQLLSYQLEELENLGLGDNELEQLEQEHKNLTNAETLLGICRQVVEQCSESDSGNVLNALTASLNRLSSVNNSVGALGEASSLLTSAQIQVEEAVGELNRFLDNFDADPMRLQALEERLDTIYTLARKHRVHPTELPHLQQRLMEELEGLNASDESLERLGEELAAYAQHYQTKAQELSALRKQAAAQLATAVEQEVQRLGMPGGRFCIELNPFESAEPSPHGLEQIEFVVEGHAGVVPRAIAKVASGGELSRIALAIAVITSNAT
;
A
#
# COMPACT_ATOMS: atom_id res chain seq x y z
N GLN A 1 -48.08 -11.49 -37.35
CA GLN A 1 -47.28 -10.27 -37.68
C GLN A 1 -46.10 -10.03 -36.74
N HIS A 2 -46.17 -10.43 -35.48
CA HIS A 2 -45.04 -10.20 -34.51
C HIS A 2 -43.88 -11.18 -34.73
N GLU A 3 -44.07 -12.39 -35.19
CA GLU A 3 -43.00 -13.39 -35.40
C GLU A 3 -42.08 -13.01 -36.57
N HIS A 4 -42.61 -12.41 -37.63
CA HIS A 4 -41.81 -11.99 -38.78
C HIS A 4 -40.83 -10.83 -38.43
N GLN A 5 -41.21 -9.92 -37.51
CA GLN A 5 -40.36 -8.84 -37.08
C GLN A 5 -39.23 -9.32 -36.15
N SER A 6 -39.43 -10.42 -35.44
CA SER A 6 -38.38 -10.95 -34.55
C SER A 6 -37.24 -11.59 -35.33
N LEU A 7 -37.52 -12.21 -36.48
CA LEU A 7 -36.53 -12.82 -37.38
C LEU A 7 -35.60 -11.79 -38.09
N LEU A 8 -35.91 -10.52 -37.99
CA LEU A 8 -35.01 -9.48 -38.50
C LEU A 8 -33.84 -9.19 -37.55
N LYS A 9 -33.84 -9.74 -36.33
CA LYS A 9 -32.83 -9.49 -35.29
C LYS A 9 -31.83 -10.65 -35.21
N THR A 10 -30.55 -10.33 -35.26
CA THR A 10 -29.45 -11.32 -35.15
C THR A 10 -29.48 -12.09 -33.82
N ASP A 11 -29.99 -11.48 -32.75
CA ASP A 11 -30.16 -12.18 -31.45
C ASP A 11 -31.18 -13.30 -31.53
N THR A 12 -32.23 -13.15 -32.36
CA THR A 12 -33.20 -14.22 -32.65
C THR A 12 -32.55 -15.34 -33.44
N HIS A 13 -31.72 -15.01 -34.45
CA HIS A 13 -30.97 -16.00 -35.21
C HIS A 13 -30.11 -16.88 -34.30
N ARG A 14 -29.36 -16.26 -33.42
CA ARG A 14 -28.53 -16.96 -32.45
C ARG A 14 -29.36 -17.91 -31.57
N ARG A 15 -30.47 -17.42 -31.01
CA ARG A 15 -31.33 -18.21 -30.12
C ARG A 15 -31.93 -19.42 -30.87
N LEU A 16 -32.41 -19.22 -32.08
CA LEU A 16 -32.99 -20.31 -32.88
C LEU A 16 -31.94 -21.37 -33.23
N LEU A 17 -30.72 -20.96 -33.56
CA LEU A 17 -29.63 -21.88 -33.82
C LEU A 17 -29.24 -22.66 -32.57
N ASP A 18 -29.14 -21.99 -31.41
CA ASP A 18 -28.80 -22.60 -30.12
C ASP A 18 -29.88 -23.61 -29.68
N GLU A 19 -31.16 -23.27 -29.88
CA GLU A 19 -32.29 -24.19 -29.63
C GLU A 19 -32.23 -25.41 -30.55
N TYR A 20 -32.04 -25.20 -31.85
CA TYR A 20 -31.91 -26.31 -32.81
C TYR A 20 -30.71 -27.20 -32.56
N ALA A 21 -29.59 -26.62 -32.11
CA ALA A 21 -28.36 -27.33 -31.73
C ALA A 21 -28.50 -28.10 -30.41
N GLY A 22 -29.57 -27.92 -29.63
CA GLY A 22 -29.65 -28.41 -28.26
C GLY A 22 -28.61 -27.76 -27.31
N ALA A 23 -28.10 -26.56 -27.67
CA ALA A 23 -26.96 -25.90 -27.01
C ALA A 23 -27.38 -24.79 -26.06
N THR A 24 -28.69 -24.67 -25.74
CA THR A 24 -29.20 -23.56 -24.88
C THR A 24 -28.52 -23.49 -23.50
N ASP A 25 -28.30 -24.65 -22.86
CA ASP A 25 -27.62 -24.69 -21.57
C ASP A 25 -26.14 -24.30 -21.68
N LEU A 26 -25.46 -24.73 -22.75
CA LEU A 26 -24.07 -24.35 -23.01
C LEU A 26 -23.96 -22.86 -23.33
N ALA A 27 -24.88 -22.29 -24.10
CA ALA A 27 -24.95 -20.86 -24.38
C ALA A 27 -25.12 -20.05 -23.08
N ARG A 28 -25.94 -20.53 -22.14
CA ARG A 28 -26.10 -19.93 -20.82
C ARG A 28 -24.81 -20.00 -19.99
N GLN A 29 -24.09 -21.14 -20.04
CA GLN A 29 -22.78 -21.26 -19.36
C GLN A 29 -21.77 -20.28 -19.93
N VAL A 30 -21.71 -20.09 -21.26
CA VAL A 30 -20.85 -19.10 -21.92
C VAL A 30 -21.20 -17.67 -21.47
N GLN A 31 -22.49 -17.34 -21.42
CA GLN A 31 -22.94 -16.03 -20.95
C GLN A 31 -22.52 -15.77 -19.50
N LEU A 32 -22.70 -16.74 -18.60
CA LEU A 32 -22.30 -16.62 -17.21
C LEU A 32 -20.76 -16.51 -17.05
N ALA A 33 -20.00 -17.26 -17.85
CA ALA A 33 -18.54 -17.19 -17.85
C ALA A 33 -18.05 -15.81 -18.30
N ALA A 34 -18.62 -15.25 -19.38
CA ALA A 34 -18.33 -13.89 -19.83
C ALA A 34 -18.69 -12.82 -18.79
N GLN A 35 -19.80 -12.98 -18.09
CA GLN A 35 -20.22 -12.07 -17.04
C GLN A 35 -19.25 -12.09 -15.84
N ARG A 36 -18.84 -13.27 -15.39
CA ARG A 36 -17.85 -13.43 -14.30
C ARG A 36 -16.53 -12.76 -14.67
N TRP A 37 -16.01 -13.07 -15.86
CA TRP A 37 -14.78 -12.45 -16.35
C TRP A 37 -14.88 -10.93 -16.34
N ARG A 38 -15.97 -10.35 -16.83
CA ARG A 38 -16.18 -8.90 -16.87
C ARG A 38 -16.24 -8.29 -15.47
N GLN A 39 -16.93 -8.93 -14.53
CA GLN A 39 -17.02 -8.47 -13.15
C GLN A 39 -15.64 -8.46 -12.45
N THR A 40 -14.90 -9.57 -12.59
CA THR A 40 -13.54 -9.67 -12.03
C THR A 40 -12.59 -8.64 -12.65
N ARG A 41 -12.67 -8.41 -13.97
CA ARG A 41 -11.88 -7.38 -14.64
C ARG A 41 -12.18 -5.98 -14.13
N GLN A 42 -13.45 -5.64 -13.97
CA GLN A 42 -13.85 -4.33 -13.44
C GLN A 42 -13.33 -4.12 -12.01
N GLU A 43 -13.36 -5.16 -11.18
CA GLU A 43 -12.82 -5.09 -9.82
C GLU A 43 -11.30 -4.95 -9.82
N LEU A 44 -10.60 -5.69 -10.68
CA LEU A 44 -9.15 -5.55 -10.87
C LEU A 44 -8.77 -4.15 -11.34
N GLU A 45 -9.47 -3.61 -12.33
CA GLU A 45 -9.23 -2.24 -12.83
C GLU A 45 -9.50 -1.19 -11.75
N ARG A 46 -10.54 -1.36 -10.95
CA ARG A 46 -10.86 -0.46 -9.83
C ARG A 46 -9.74 -0.40 -8.80
N LEU A 47 -9.20 -1.56 -8.42
CA LEU A 47 -8.12 -1.66 -7.44
C LEU A 47 -6.76 -1.25 -8.03
N SER A 48 -6.51 -1.54 -9.29
CA SER A 48 -5.24 -1.24 -9.98
C SER A 48 -5.02 0.26 -10.26
N ASN A 49 -6.07 1.05 -10.39
CA ASN A 49 -5.96 2.48 -10.71
C ASN A 49 -5.24 3.33 -9.64
N SER A 50 -5.00 2.77 -8.44
CA SER A 50 -4.22 3.39 -7.36
C SER A 50 -2.77 2.87 -7.28
N GLY A 51 -2.35 1.99 -8.20
CA GLY A 51 -1.12 1.20 -8.06
C GLY A 51 0.19 2.00 -8.00
N ASP A 52 0.32 3.10 -8.74
CA ASP A 52 1.56 3.90 -8.71
C ASP A 52 1.68 4.72 -7.42
N GLU A 53 0.57 5.26 -6.94
CA GLU A 53 0.51 5.99 -5.68
C GLU A 53 0.73 5.04 -4.49
N GLN A 54 0.14 3.84 -4.53
CA GLN A 54 0.35 2.81 -3.51
C GLN A 54 1.79 2.31 -3.48
N ARG A 55 2.44 2.11 -4.62
CA ARG A 55 3.87 1.73 -4.69
C ARG A 55 4.79 2.80 -4.10
N ALA A 56 4.56 4.07 -4.44
CA ALA A 56 5.31 5.18 -3.85
C ALA A 56 5.08 5.25 -2.32
N ARG A 57 3.86 5.05 -1.86
CA ARG A 57 3.51 5.02 -0.44
C ARG A 57 4.18 3.85 0.27
N HIS A 58 4.17 2.66 -0.31
CA HIS A 58 4.84 1.47 0.20
C HIS A 58 6.35 1.71 0.40
N GLN A 59 7.04 2.27 -0.61
CA GLN A 59 8.46 2.59 -0.51
C GLN A 59 8.77 3.59 0.61
N LEU A 60 7.93 4.62 0.74
CA LEU A 60 8.09 5.62 1.79
C LEU A 60 7.90 5.01 3.19
N LEU A 61 6.86 4.20 3.37
CA LEU A 61 6.59 3.51 4.65
C LEU A 61 7.70 2.55 5.02
N SER A 62 8.20 1.75 4.07
CA SER A 62 9.31 0.83 4.30
C SER A 62 10.57 1.56 4.74
N TYR A 63 10.91 2.68 4.10
CA TYR A 63 12.04 3.50 4.49
C TYR A 63 11.88 4.11 5.91
N GLN A 64 10.70 4.65 6.21
CA GLN A 64 10.41 5.24 7.52
C GLN A 64 10.44 4.20 8.64
N LEU A 65 9.92 3.00 8.38
CA LEU A 65 9.97 1.88 9.33
C LEU A 65 11.40 1.42 9.58
N GLU A 66 12.22 1.26 8.54
CA GLU A 66 13.63 0.91 8.68
C GLU A 66 14.39 1.91 9.55
N GLU A 67 14.14 3.21 9.42
CA GLU A 67 14.75 4.22 10.28
C GLU A 67 14.34 4.07 11.76
N LEU A 68 13.04 3.80 12.02
CA LEU A 68 12.53 3.60 13.38
C LEU A 68 13.00 2.28 14.00
N GLU A 69 13.11 1.22 13.21
CA GLU A 69 13.67 -0.06 13.63
C GLU A 69 15.16 0.05 13.96
N ASN A 70 15.93 0.77 13.14
CA ASN A 70 17.34 1.04 13.40
C ASN A 70 17.56 1.89 14.64
N LEU A 71 16.65 2.79 14.97
CA LEU A 71 16.67 3.50 16.24
C LEU A 71 16.48 2.53 17.41
N GLY A 72 15.59 1.57 17.31
CA GLY A 72 15.33 0.52 18.29
C GLY A 72 15.02 1.10 19.68
N LEU A 73 14.13 2.11 19.74
CA LEU A 73 13.76 2.77 21.00
C LEU A 73 13.01 1.80 21.91
N GLY A 74 13.59 1.51 23.10
CA GLY A 74 12.97 0.65 24.09
C GLY A 74 11.84 1.33 24.88
N ASP A 75 11.03 0.51 25.54
CA ASP A 75 9.97 0.98 26.43
C ASP A 75 10.57 1.81 27.58
N ASN A 76 10.06 3.02 27.78
CA ASN A 76 10.52 3.97 28.78
C ASN A 76 12.01 4.38 28.66
N GLU A 77 12.71 3.98 27.59
CA GLU A 77 14.14 4.32 27.38
C GLU A 77 14.34 5.83 27.42
N LEU A 78 13.50 6.60 26.74
CA LEU A 78 13.60 8.06 26.69
C LEU A 78 13.57 8.70 28.07
N GLU A 79 12.61 8.33 28.91
CA GLU A 79 12.50 8.87 30.28
C GLU A 79 13.72 8.51 31.14
N GLN A 80 14.23 7.30 30.99
CA GLN A 80 15.43 6.84 31.69
C GLN A 80 16.66 7.65 31.26
N LEU A 81 16.85 7.84 29.94
CA LEU A 81 17.96 8.62 29.39
C LEU A 81 17.89 10.08 29.81
N GLU A 82 16.73 10.71 29.78
CA GLU A 82 16.54 12.09 30.23
C GLU A 82 16.83 12.28 31.72
N GLN A 83 16.37 11.34 32.54
CA GLN A 83 16.63 11.39 33.99
C GLN A 83 18.11 11.14 34.29
N GLU A 84 18.76 10.19 33.65
CA GLU A 84 20.21 9.95 33.81
C GLU A 84 21.03 11.13 33.32
N HIS A 85 20.70 11.72 32.17
CA HIS A 85 21.35 12.91 31.64
C HIS A 85 21.27 14.09 32.61
N LYS A 86 20.07 14.33 33.16
CA LYS A 86 19.86 15.38 34.16
C LYS A 86 20.73 15.20 35.41
N ASN A 87 20.82 13.94 35.89
CA ASN A 87 21.59 13.61 37.06
C ASN A 87 23.11 13.83 36.82
N LEU A 88 23.63 13.35 35.68
CA LEU A 88 25.03 13.51 35.32
C LEU A 88 25.41 14.97 35.05
N THR A 89 24.56 15.75 34.37
CA THR A 89 24.78 17.17 34.13
C THR A 89 24.79 17.96 35.43
N ASN A 90 23.89 17.66 36.37
CA ASN A 90 23.90 18.30 37.70
C ASN A 90 25.16 17.95 38.47
N ALA A 91 25.61 16.71 38.41
CA ALA A 91 26.83 16.25 39.02
C ALA A 91 28.07 16.96 38.46
N GLU A 92 28.19 17.09 37.15
CA GLU A 92 29.28 17.80 36.47
C GLU A 92 29.30 19.29 36.86
N THR A 93 28.15 19.93 36.92
CA THR A 93 28.00 21.32 37.37
C THR A 93 28.47 21.48 38.81
N LEU A 94 28.08 20.57 39.70
CA LEU A 94 28.50 20.57 41.10
C LEU A 94 30.03 20.44 41.26
N LEU A 95 30.62 19.47 40.53
CA LEU A 95 32.09 19.31 40.50
C LEU A 95 32.79 20.55 39.95
N GLY A 96 32.27 21.19 38.91
CA GLY A 96 32.80 22.44 38.36
C GLY A 96 32.83 23.57 39.41
N ILE A 97 31.73 23.74 40.16
CA ILE A 97 31.66 24.73 41.26
C ILE A 97 32.68 24.39 42.36
N CYS A 98 32.78 23.15 42.80
CA CYS A 98 33.74 22.73 43.82
C CYS A 98 35.19 23.01 43.39
N ARG A 99 35.57 22.66 42.16
CA ARG A 99 36.91 22.96 41.61
C ARG A 99 37.19 24.46 41.58
N GLN A 100 36.24 25.28 41.15
CA GLN A 100 36.38 26.72 41.11
C GLN A 100 36.61 27.32 42.52
N VAL A 101 35.87 26.82 43.53
CA VAL A 101 36.04 27.25 44.91
C VAL A 101 37.42 26.85 45.44
N VAL A 102 37.89 25.60 45.19
CA VAL A 102 39.24 25.15 45.57
C VAL A 102 40.31 26.02 44.91
N GLU A 103 40.19 26.30 43.61
CA GLU A 103 41.12 27.18 42.88
C GLU A 103 41.18 28.56 43.48
N GLN A 104 40.06 29.23 43.78
CA GLN A 104 39.96 30.51 44.36
C GLN A 104 40.56 30.57 45.80
N CYS A 105 40.37 29.51 46.58
CA CYS A 105 40.83 29.45 47.96
C CYS A 105 42.32 29.16 48.12
N SER A 106 42.85 28.20 47.26
CA SER A 106 44.22 27.65 47.52
C SER A 106 45.12 27.57 46.28
N GLU A 107 44.62 27.46 45.04
CA GLU A 107 45.44 27.07 43.87
C GLU A 107 45.77 28.24 42.93
N SER A 108 44.94 29.29 42.90
CA SER A 108 45.09 30.37 41.91
C SER A 108 46.42 31.11 42.06
N ASP A 109 47.24 31.12 41.01
CA ASP A 109 48.53 31.82 40.92
C ASP A 109 48.40 33.38 40.96
N SER A 110 47.26 33.88 40.51
CA SER A 110 46.98 35.34 40.49
C SER A 110 46.62 35.91 41.86
N GLY A 111 46.55 35.05 42.89
CA GLY A 111 46.19 35.34 44.25
C GLY A 111 44.98 34.49 44.69
N ASN A 112 45.18 33.86 45.85
CA ASN A 112 44.12 33.04 46.46
C ASN A 112 43.93 33.48 47.92
N VAL A 113 42.78 32.95 48.50
CA VAL A 113 42.40 33.37 49.87
C VAL A 113 43.48 33.01 50.91
N LEU A 114 44.05 31.80 50.81
CA LEU A 114 45.10 31.36 51.75
C LEU A 114 46.35 32.19 51.65
N ASN A 115 46.80 32.57 50.46
CA ASN A 115 47.91 33.44 50.21
C ASN A 115 47.68 34.84 50.79
N ALA A 116 46.47 35.40 50.61
CA ALA A 116 46.08 36.69 51.14
C ALA A 116 46.08 36.70 52.68
N LEU A 117 45.53 35.62 53.29
CA LEU A 117 45.56 35.47 54.76
C LEU A 117 46.99 35.32 55.29
N THR A 118 47.82 34.51 54.66
CA THR A 118 49.23 34.32 55.02
C THR A 118 50.02 35.65 54.93
N ALA A 119 49.85 36.39 53.84
CA ALA A 119 50.47 37.68 53.65
C ALA A 119 50.05 38.73 54.75
N SER A 120 48.76 38.71 55.10
CA SER A 120 48.20 39.56 56.13
C SER A 120 48.75 39.22 57.51
N LEU A 121 48.83 37.95 57.87
CA LEU A 121 49.41 37.44 59.08
C LEU A 121 50.92 37.84 59.21
N ASN A 122 51.67 37.66 58.12
CA ASN A 122 53.07 38.03 58.06
C ASN A 122 53.27 39.54 58.27
N ARG A 123 52.40 40.37 57.73
CA ARG A 123 52.44 41.82 57.96
C ARG A 123 52.12 42.20 59.41
N LEU A 124 51.15 41.59 60.04
CA LEU A 124 50.77 41.77 61.42
C LEU A 124 51.89 41.28 62.35
N SER A 125 52.56 40.23 62.08
CA SER A 125 53.66 39.68 62.85
C SER A 125 54.92 40.56 62.79
N SER A 126 55.10 41.37 61.74
CA SER A 126 56.19 42.28 61.58
C SER A 126 56.04 43.58 62.44
N VAL A 127 54.86 43.83 62.95
CA VAL A 127 54.56 44.94 63.84
C VAL A 127 54.67 44.46 65.29
N ASN A 128 55.40 45.10 66.10
CA ASN A 128 55.66 44.71 67.49
C ASN A 128 54.37 44.63 68.29
N ASN A 129 54.02 43.43 68.82
CA ASN A 129 52.69 43.01 69.36
C ASN A 129 52.35 43.57 70.74
N SER A 130 52.67 44.80 71.04
CA SER A 130 52.33 45.44 72.32
C SER A 130 50.88 45.97 72.42
N VAL A 131 50.03 45.82 71.36
CA VAL A 131 48.65 46.27 71.38
C VAL A 131 47.73 45.04 71.37
N GLY A 132 46.98 44.81 72.47
CA GLY A 132 46.09 43.61 72.63
C GLY A 132 45.10 43.38 71.48
N ALA A 133 44.58 44.44 70.87
CA ALA A 133 43.67 44.34 69.72
C ALA A 133 44.34 43.76 68.48
N LEU A 134 45.65 43.93 68.27
CA LEU A 134 46.36 43.32 67.15
C LEU A 134 46.57 41.80 67.34
N GLY A 135 46.74 41.39 68.62
CA GLY A 135 46.81 39.95 68.97
C GLY A 135 45.53 39.24 68.73
N GLU A 136 44.37 39.82 69.05
CA GLU A 136 43.06 39.26 68.77
C GLU A 136 42.79 39.16 67.26
N ALA A 137 43.10 40.19 66.50
CA ALA A 137 42.99 40.20 65.05
C ALA A 137 43.85 39.09 64.39
N SER A 138 45.08 38.90 64.83
CA SER A 138 45.98 37.86 64.38
C SER A 138 45.46 36.48 64.71
N SER A 139 44.89 36.25 65.87
CA SER A 139 44.27 34.99 66.28
C SER A 139 43.05 34.65 65.39
N LEU A 140 42.19 35.64 65.12
CA LEU A 140 41.01 35.47 64.24
C LEU A 140 41.45 35.16 62.82
N LEU A 141 42.43 35.82 62.25
CA LEU A 141 42.95 35.54 60.93
C LEU A 141 43.61 34.14 60.83
N THR A 142 44.34 33.72 61.87
CA THR A 142 44.89 32.37 61.95
C THR A 142 43.75 31.30 61.98
N SER A 143 42.73 31.55 62.79
CA SER A 143 41.56 30.65 62.80
C SER A 143 40.86 30.60 61.45
N ALA A 144 40.70 31.72 60.74
CA ALA A 144 40.15 31.80 59.43
C ALA A 144 40.95 30.97 58.37
N GLN A 145 42.33 31.12 58.48
CA GLN A 145 43.22 30.33 57.63
C GLN A 145 42.99 28.83 57.78
N ILE A 146 42.98 28.32 59.02
CA ILE A 146 42.78 26.94 59.37
C ILE A 146 41.40 26.45 58.83
N GLN A 147 40.34 27.25 59.02
CA GLN A 147 38.99 26.89 58.54
C GLN A 147 38.91 26.83 57.02
N VAL A 148 39.61 27.75 56.32
CA VAL A 148 39.68 27.70 54.85
C VAL A 148 40.45 26.45 54.35
N GLU A 149 41.60 26.14 55.02
CA GLU A 149 42.36 24.91 54.72
C GLU A 149 41.53 23.63 54.92
N GLU A 150 40.78 23.57 56.05
CA GLU A 150 39.85 22.45 56.28
C GLU A 150 38.74 22.34 55.22
N ALA A 151 38.13 23.48 54.87
CA ALA A 151 37.08 23.50 53.83
C ALA A 151 37.61 23.06 52.47
N VAL A 152 38.80 23.50 52.07
CA VAL A 152 39.49 23.04 50.85
C VAL A 152 39.78 21.55 50.92
N GLY A 153 40.22 21.04 52.06
CA GLY A 153 40.47 19.61 52.27
C GLY A 153 39.20 18.76 52.13
N GLU A 154 38.07 19.26 52.65
CA GLU A 154 36.76 18.56 52.47
C GLU A 154 36.30 18.58 51.01
N LEU A 155 36.43 19.73 50.31
CA LEU A 155 36.10 19.84 48.92
C LEU A 155 36.95 18.91 48.03
N ASN A 156 38.27 18.84 48.30
CA ASN A 156 39.16 17.94 47.57
C ASN A 156 38.79 16.45 47.82
N ARG A 157 38.47 16.07 49.06
CA ARG A 157 37.99 14.73 49.37
C ARG A 157 36.67 14.41 48.62
N PHE A 158 35.76 15.36 48.52
CA PHE A 158 34.53 15.22 47.75
C PHE A 158 34.84 15.04 46.25
N LEU A 159 35.71 15.86 45.67
CA LEU A 159 36.15 15.78 44.27
C LEU A 159 36.81 14.44 43.91
N ASP A 160 37.66 13.91 44.84
CA ASP A 160 38.37 12.64 44.64
C ASP A 160 37.46 11.42 44.73
N ASN A 161 36.37 11.50 45.53
CA ASN A 161 35.45 10.40 45.73
C ASN A 161 34.23 10.43 44.74
N PHE A 162 34.12 11.47 43.96
CA PHE A 162 33.01 11.63 43.06
C PHE A 162 33.41 11.13 41.64
N ASP A 163 32.84 10.00 41.20
CA ASP A 163 33.07 9.45 39.88
C ASP A 163 32.08 10.06 38.88
N ALA A 164 32.52 11.09 38.17
CA ALA A 164 31.81 11.62 37.04
C ALA A 164 32.23 10.83 35.80
N ASP A 165 31.28 10.14 35.14
CA ASP A 165 31.54 9.43 33.89
C ASP A 165 31.24 10.34 32.68
N PRO A 166 32.20 11.12 32.17
CA PRO A 166 32.01 12.02 31.03
C PRO A 166 31.75 11.25 29.73
N MET A 167 32.27 10.04 29.61
CA MET A 167 32.01 9.18 28.43
C MET A 167 30.55 8.73 28.41
N ARG A 168 29.98 8.45 29.58
CA ARG A 168 28.56 8.10 29.70
C ARG A 168 27.68 9.30 29.37
N LEU A 169 28.02 10.49 29.83
CA LEU A 169 27.28 11.72 29.52
C LEU A 169 27.26 11.97 28.01
N GLN A 170 28.40 11.88 27.35
CA GLN A 170 28.51 12.04 25.90
C GLN A 170 27.66 11.00 25.16
N ALA A 171 27.72 9.72 25.55
CA ALA A 171 26.94 8.68 24.94
C ALA A 171 25.41 8.90 25.08
N LEU A 172 24.98 9.42 26.24
CA LEU A 172 23.57 9.81 26.47
C LEU A 172 23.14 10.97 25.58
N GLU A 173 23.98 12.00 25.44
CA GLU A 173 23.71 13.15 24.58
C GLU A 173 23.55 12.72 23.11
N GLU A 174 24.48 11.90 22.61
CA GLU A 174 24.41 11.35 21.25
C GLU A 174 23.15 10.52 21.03
N ARG A 175 22.76 9.69 22.00
CA ARG A 175 21.54 8.87 21.92
C ARG A 175 20.29 9.73 21.94
N LEU A 176 20.20 10.69 22.84
CA LEU A 176 19.09 11.65 22.93
C LEU A 176 18.98 12.49 21.65
N ASP A 177 20.10 13.01 21.12
CA ASP A 177 20.10 13.77 19.88
C ASP A 177 19.56 12.94 18.70
N THR A 178 19.92 11.67 18.62
CA THR A 178 19.40 10.75 17.60
C THR A 178 17.87 10.60 17.71
N ILE A 179 17.36 10.39 18.94
CA ILE A 179 15.92 10.27 19.20
C ILE A 179 15.17 11.56 18.83
N TYR A 180 15.65 12.70 19.29
CA TYR A 180 15.02 14.01 19.02
C TYR A 180 15.08 14.39 17.54
N THR A 181 16.17 14.06 16.86
CA THR A 181 16.34 14.34 15.44
C THR A 181 15.35 13.52 14.61
N LEU A 182 15.17 12.23 14.94
CA LEU A 182 14.21 11.37 14.25
C LEU A 182 12.77 11.82 14.54
N ALA A 183 12.43 12.16 15.78
CA ALA A 183 11.13 12.70 16.14
C ALA A 183 10.79 13.99 15.37
N ARG A 184 11.76 14.91 15.24
CA ARG A 184 11.63 16.15 14.46
C ARG A 184 11.43 15.88 12.98
N LYS A 185 12.18 14.93 12.41
CA LYS A 185 12.03 14.50 11.02
C LYS A 185 10.61 14.00 10.74
N HIS A 186 10.05 13.21 11.63
CA HIS A 186 8.68 12.68 11.54
C HIS A 186 7.59 13.62 12.06
N ARG A 187 7.96 14.79 12.58
CA ARG A 187 7.04 15.82 13.14
C ARG A 187 6.14 15.28 14.24
N VAL A 188 6.69 14.46 15.11
CA VAL A 188 6.01 13.91 16.29
C VAL A 188 6.80 14.23 17.55
N HIS A 189 6.17 14.13 18.72
CA HIS A 189 6.87 14.18 19.98
C HIS A 189 7.71 12.90 20.15
N PRO A 190 8.92 12.97 20.76
CA PRO A 190 9.78 11.79 20.93
C PRO A 190 9.09 10.59 21.60
N THR A 191 8.21 10.84 22.55
CA THR A 191 7.41 9.79 23.22
C THR A 191 6.39 9.09 22.30
N GLU A 192 6.08 9.69 21.15
CA GLU A 192 5.13 9.15 20.17
C GLU A 192 5.79 8.25 19.12
N LEU A 193 7.14 8.17 19.08
CA LEU A 193 7.86 7.35 18.09
C LEU A 193 7.43 5.88 18.08
N PRO A 194 7.24 5.20 19.22
CA PRO A 194 6.75 3.81 19.21
C PRO A 194 5.34 3.68 18.62
N HIS A 195 4.45 4.61 18.93
CA HIS A 195 3.10 4.64 18.36
C HIS A 195 3.12 4.95 16.86
N LEU A 196 4.02 5.80 16.41
CA LEU A 196 4.23 6.07 14.99
C LEU A 196 4.68 4.80 14.27
N GLN A 197 5.66 4.10 14.81
CA GLN A 197 6.16 2.84 14.24
C GLN A 197 5.03 1.82 14.07
N GLN A 198 4.21 1.64 15.10
CA GLN A 198 3.06 0.73 15.05
C GLN A 198 2.06 1.12 13.95
N ARG A 199 1.70 2.39 13.84
CA ARG A 199 0.78 2.89 12.81
C ARG A 199 1.32 2.68 11.38
N LEU A 200 2.62 2.95 11.18
CA LEU A 200 3.26 2.77 9.87
C LEU A 200 3.32 1.28 9.49
N MET A 201 3.54 0.39 10.47
CA MET A 201 3.53 -1.05 10.27
C MET A 201 2.14 -1.54 9.85
N GLU A 202 1.09 -1.12 10.55
CA GLU A 202 -0.31 -1.47 10.23
C GLU A 202 -0.71 -0.96 8.82
N GLU A 203 -0.27 0.25 8.47
CA GLU A 203 -0.51 0.81 7.14
C GLU A 203 0.21 0.00 6.05
N LEU A 204 1.46 -0.40 6.28
CA LEU A 204 2.24 -1.22 5.34
C LEU A 204 1.62 -2.61 5.15
N GLU A 205 1.18 -3.25 6.24
CA GLU A 205 0.46 -4.54 6.18
C GLU A 205 -0.83 -4.42 5.37
N GLY A 206 -1.57 -3.32 5.53
CA GLY A 206 -2.77 -3.05 4.74
C GLY A 206 -2.48 -2.92 3.24
N LEU A 207 -1.36 -2.29 2.86
CA LEU A 207 -0.93 -2.19 1.45
C LEU A 207 -0.51 -3.56 0.89
N ASN A 208 0.23 -4.37 1.64
CA ASN A 208 0.63 -5.72 1.23
C ASN A 208 -0.58 -6.62 0.99
N ALA A 209 -1.58 -6.57 1.86
CA ALA A 209 -2.83 -7.32 1.69
C ALA A 209 -3.61 -6.88 0.43
N SER A 210 -3.51 -5.61 0.04
CA SER A 210 -4.08 -5.10 -1.21
C SER A 210 -3.36 -5.66 -2.43
N ASP A 211 -2.03 -5.71 -2.42
CA ASP A 211 -1.22 -6.26 -3.52
C ASP A 211 -1.48 -7.76 -3.72
N GLU A 212 -1.54 -8.55 -2.65
CA GLU A 212 -1.93 -9.97 -2.70
C GLU A 212 -3.34 -10.16 -3.29
N SER A 213 -4.26 -9.25 -2.99
CA SER A 213 -5.61 -9.29 -3.55
C SER A 213 -5.63 -9.00 -5.06
N LEU A 214 -4.78 -8.09 -5.54
CA LEU A 214 -4.61 -7.80 -6.97
C LEU A 214 -4.02 -9.00 -7.73
N GLU A 215 -2.99 -9.66 -7.17
CA GLU A 215 -2.43 -10.88 -7.77
C GLU A 215 -3.48 -11.99 -7.89
N ARG A 216 -4.22 -12.25 -6.81
CA ARG A 216 -5.29 -13.25 -6.81
C ARG A 216 -6.38 -12.94 -7.84
N LEU A 217 -6.83 -11.70 -7.94
CA LEU A 217 -7.80 -11.29 -8.96
C LEU A 217 -7.25 -11.44 -10.37
N GLY A 218 -5.96 -11.20 -10.59
CA GLY A 218 -5.29 -11.45 -11.87
C GLY A 218 -5.30 -12.93 -12.26
N GLU A 219 -5.01 -13.83 -11.31
CA GLU A 219 -5.07 -15.27 -11.52
C GLU A 219 -6.51 -15.76 -11.79
N GLU A 220 -7.47 -15.26 -11.02
CA GLU A 220 -8.90 -15.57 -11.22
C GLU A 220 -9.37 -15.10 -12.60
N LEU A 221 -8.97 -13.90 -13.03
CA LEU A 221 -9.30 -13.36 -14.34
C LEU A 221 -8.77 -14.25 -15.48
N ALA A 222 -7.53 -14.72 -15.37
CA ALA A 222 -6.94 -15.64 -16.33
C ALA A 222 -7.66 -16.98 -16.35
N ALA A 223 -8.03 -17.52 -15.19
CA ALA A 223 -8.80 -18.76 -15.08
C ALA A 223 -10.20 -18.63 -15.70
N TYR A 224 -10.89 -17.51 -15.46
CA TYR A 224 -12.19 -17.24 -16.07
C TYR A 224 -12.11 -17.06 -17.59
N ALA A 225 -11.05 -16.42 -18.09
CA ALA A 225 -10.81 -16.29 -19.53
C ALA A 225 -10.62 -17.68 -20.18
N GLN A 226 -9.85 -18.55 -19.58
CA GLN A 226 -9.62 -19.92 -20.07
C GLN A 226 -10.90 -20.76 -20.03
N HIS A 227 -11.66 -20.67 -18.94
CA HIS A 227 -12.93 -21.35 -18.80
C HIS A 227 -13.94 -20.90 -19.88
N TYR A 228 -14.06 -19.58 -20.06
CA TYR A 228 -14.88 -19.01 -21.13
C TYR A 228 -14.44 -19.51 -22.49
N GLN A 229 -13.16 -19.48 -22.81
CA GLN A 229 -12.65 -19.90 -24.11
C GLN A 229 -12.99 -21.36 -24.42
N THR A 230 -12.83 -22.25 -23.44
CA THR A 230 -13.20 -23.66 -23.60
C THR A 230 -14.69 -23.81 -23.90
N LYS A 231 -15.55 -23.17 -23.11
CA LYS A 231 -17.01 -23.27 -23.31
C LYS A 231 -17.48 -22.62 -24.60
N ALA A 232 -16.90 -21.48 -24.97
CA ALA A 232 -17.24 -20.79 -26.20
C ALA A 232 -16.80 -21.57 -27.44
N GLN A 233 -15.66 -22.28 -27.39
CA GLN A 233 -15.22 -23.18 -28.48
C GLN A 233 -16.14 -24.39 -28.62
N GLU A 234 -16.55 -25.02 -27.51
CA GLU A 234 -17.54 -26.10 -27.52
C GLU A 234 -18.85 -25.62 -28.17
N LEU A 235 -19.35 -24.45 -27.80
CA LEU A 235 -20.55 -23.84 -28.35
C LEU A 235 -20.40 -23.54 -29.85
N SER A 236 -19.27 -22.98 -30.27
CA SER A 236 -18.95 -22.67 -31.66
C SER A 236 -18.98 -23.96 -32.54
N ALA A 237 -18.42 -25.05 -32.04
CA ALA A 237 -18.41 -26.32 -32.73
C ALA A 237 -19.85 -26.87 -32.94
N LEU A 238 -20.68 -26.83 -31.91
CA LEU A 238 -22.09 -27.24 -32.00
C LEU A 238 -22.88 -26.34 -32.97
N ARG A 239 -22.69 -25.04 -32.91
CA ARG A 239 -23.30 -24.07 -33.82
C ARG A 239 -22.91 -24.31 -35.28
N LYS A 240 -21.64 -24.58 -35.58
CA LYS A 240 -21.16 -24.88 -36.93
C LYS A 240 -21.83 -26.13 -37.50
N GLN A 241 -21.93 -27.19 -36.69
CA GLN A 241 -22.60 -28.43 -37.10
C GLN A 241 -24.11 -28.21 -37.32
N ALA A 242 -24.76 -27.56 -36.38
CA ALA A 242 -26.19 -27.27 -36.43
C ALA A 242 -26.54 -26.31 -37.57
N ALA A 243 -25.70 -25.32 -37.85
CA ALA A 243 -25.89 -24.36 -38.94
C ALA A 243 -25.96 -25.04 -40.30
N ALA A 244 -25.08 -26.02 -40.58
CA ALA A 244 -25.08 -26.77 -41.82
C ALA A 244 -26.35 -27.62 -41.96
N GLN A 245 -26.79 -28.27 -40.87
CA GLN A 245 -28.00 -29.11 -40.86
C GLN A 245 -29.26 -28.26 -40.99
N LEU A 246 -29.39 -27.20 -40.22
CA LEU A 246 -30.54 -26.29 -40.25
C LEU A 246 -30.64 -25.59 -41.59
N ALA A 247 -29.52 -25.13 -42.18
CA ALA A 247 -29.53 -24.50 -43.49
C ALA A 247 -30.09 -25.43 -44.57
N THR A 248 -29.62 -26.67 -44.58
CA THR A 248 -30.13 -27.69 -45.55
C THR A 248 -31.61 -27.97 -45.37
N ALA A 249 -32.07 -28.14 -44.12
CA ALA A 249 -33.46 -28.42 -43.82
C ALA A 249 -34.40 -27.26 -44.20
N VAL A 250 -34.00 -26.02 -43.87
CA VAL A 250 -34.77 -24.81 -44.21
C VAL A 250 -34.79 -24.59 -45.72
N GLU A 251 -33.68 -24.80 -46.43
CA GLU A 251 -33.61 -24.66 -47.88
C GLU A 251 -34.59 -25.63 -48.58
N GLN A 252 -34.62 -26.87 -48.16
CA GLN A 252 -35.57 -27.85 -48.68
C GLN A 252 -37.04 -27.45 -48.46
N GLU A 253 -37.36 -26.89 -47.30
CA GLU A 253 -38.72 -26.46 -46.99
C GLU A 253 -39.09 -25.17 -47.73
N VAL A 254 -38.17 -24.24 -47.90
CA VAL A 254 -38.34 -23.02 -48.72
C VAL A 254 -38.65 -23.38 -50.18
N GLN A 255 -37.96 -24.38 -50.73
CA GLN A 255 -38.22 -24.85 -52.09
C GLN A 255 -39.63 -25.46 -52.21
N ARG A 256 -40.10 -26.23 -51.20
CA ARG A 256 -41.48 -26.80 -51.17
C ARG A 256 -42.54 -25.72 -51.07
N LEU A 257 -42.22 -24.58 -50.43
CA LEU A 257 -43.14 -23.45 -50.31
C LEU A 257 -43.18 -22.51 -51.54
N GLY A 258 -42.68 -23.00 -52.69
CA GLY A 258 -42.77 -22.29 -53.94
C GLY A 258 -41.72 -21.24 -54.23
N MET A 259 -40.53 -21.45 -53.71
CA MET A 259 -39.33 -20.65 -54.02
C MET A 259 -38.24 -21.57 -54.65
N PRO A 260 -38.43 -22.07 -55.86
CA PRO A 260 -37.44 -22.93 -56.50
C PRO A 260 -36.15 -22.19 -56.79
N GLY A 261 -35.01 -22.74 -56.35
CA GLY A 261 -33.68 -22.14 -56.48
C GLY A 261 -33.27 -21.16 -55.38
N GLY A 262 -34.14 -20.94 -54.39
CA GLY A 262 -33.79 -20.18 -53.18
C GLY A 262 -32.80 -20.94 -52.31
N ARG A 263 -31.74 -20.31 -51.91
CA ARG A 263 -30.74 -20.85 -50.96
C ARG A 263 -30.85 -20.16 -49.63
N PHE A 264 -30.64 -20.92 -48.57
CA PHE A 264 -30.59 -20.42 -47.20
C PHE A 264 -29.25 -20.81 -46.56
N CYS A 265 -28.56 -19.85 -45.97
CA CYS A 265 -27.29 -20.06 -45.31
C CYS A 265 -27.33 -19.43 -43.93
N ILE A 266 -26.49 -19.98 -43.03
CA ILE A 266 -26.29 -19.42 -41.71
C ILE A 266 -24.80 -19.07 -41.60
N GLU A 267 -24.51 -17.78 -41.47
CA GLU A 267 -23.18 -17.28 -41.31
C GLU A 267 -22.82 -17.15 -39.83
N LEU A 268 -21.63 -17.63 -39.46
CA LEU A 268 -21.02 -17.49 -38.15
C LEU A 268 -19.84 -16.55 -38.30
N ASN A 269 -20.08 -15.28 -38.03
CA ASN A 269 -19.10 -14.20 -38.20
C ASN A 269 -18.35 -13.97 -36.90
N PRO A 270 -17.05 -14.28 -36.83
CA PRO A 270 -16.27 -14.09 -35.62
C PRO A 270 -16.30 -12.62 -35.15
N PHE A 271 -16.39 -12.39 -33.83
CA PHE A 271 -16.23 -11.08 -33.27
C PHE A 271 -14.78 -10.62 -33.43
N GLU A 272 -14.58 -9.35 -33.77
CA GLU A 272 -13.22 -8.75 -33.85
C GLU A 272 -12.57 -8.59 -32.48
N SER A 273 -13.36 -8.48 -31.42
CA SER A 273 -12.85 -8.31 -30.05
C SER A 273 -12.38 -9.63 -29.47
N ALA A 274 -11.18 -9.61 -28.88
CA ALA A 274 -10.65 -10.74 -28.10
C ALA A 274 -11.30 -10.90 -26.71
N GLU A 275 -12.15 -9.97 -26.30
CA GLU A 275 -12.80 -10.02 -25.00
C GLU A 275 -13.97 -11.01 -24.97
N PRO A 276 -14.19 -11.71 -23.85
CA PRO A 276 -15.31 -12.61 -23.67
C PRO A 276 -16.67 -11.96 -23.93
N SER A 277 -17.34 -12.43 -24.97
CA SER A 277 -18.70 -12.00 -25.33
C SER A 277 -19.74 -12.89 -24.66
N PRO A 278 -20.85 -12.36 -24.14
CA PRO A 278 -21.96 -13.17 -23.60
C PRO A 278 -22.65 -14.05 -24.66
N HIS A 279 -22.37 -13.80 -25.94
CA HIS A 279 -22.96 -14.51 -27.06
C HIS A 279 -22.05 -15.57 -27.68
N GLY A 280 -20.86 -15.81 -27.12
CA GLY A 280 -19.85 -16.73 -27.65
C GLY A 280 -18.85 -16.05 -28.56
N LEU A 281 -18.29 -16.82 -29.52
CA LEU A 281 -17.20 -16.34 -30.39
C LEU A 281 -17.67 -15.66 -31.67
N GLU A 282 -18.94 -15.88 -32.04
CA GLU A 282 -19.46 -15.41 -33.32
C GLU A 282 -20.81 -14.73 -33.21
N GLN A 283 -21.04 -13.79 -34.11
CA GLN A 283 -22.35 -13.30 -34.45
C GLN A 283 -23.02 -14.24 -35.46
N ILE A 284 -24.26 -14.63 -35.20
CA ILE A 284 -25.03 -15.52 -36.06
C ILE A 284 -25.93 -14.67 -36.97
N GLU A 285 -25.82 -14.89 -38.26
CA GLU A 285 -26.65 -14.19 -39.23
C GLU A 285 -27.27 -15.18 -40.22
N PHE A 286 -28.59 -15.07 -40.41
CA PHE A 286 -29.31 -15.82 -41.41
C PHE A 286 -29.31 -15.05 -42.72
N VAL A 287 -28.83 -15.68 -43.79
CA VAL A 287 -28.70 -15.11 -45.13
C VAL A 287 -29.48 -15.92 -46.17
N VAL A 288 -30.00 -15.24 -47.14
CA VAL A 288 -30.81 -15.82 -48.18
C VAL A 288 -30.33 -15.37 -49.57
N GLU A 289 -30.29 -16.32 -50.50
CA GLU A 289 -30.06 -16.06 -51.91
C GLU A 289 -31.38 -16.40 -52.62
N GLY A 290 -32.11 -15.40 -53.18
CA GLY A 290 -33.45 -15.55 -53.73
C GLY A 290 -33.47 -16.36 -55.01
N HIS A 291 -32.45 -16.32 -55.89
CA HIS A 291 -32.25 -17.09 -57.11
C HIS A 291 -30.76 -17.34 -57.34
N ALA A 292 -30.43 -18.41 -58.02
CA ALA A 292 -29.04 -18.79 -58.30
C ALA A 292 -28.27 -17.64 -58.99
N GLY A 293 -27.14 -17.23 -58.39
CA GLY A 293 -26.27 -16.16 -58.90
C GLY A 293 -26.54 -14.74 -58.36
N VAL A 294 -27.46 -14.59 -57.42
CA VAL A 294 -27.68 -13.32 -56.69
C VAL A 294 -26.86 -13.34 -55.39
N VAL A 295 -26.21 -12.26 -55.08
CA VAL A 295 -25.40 -12.12 -53.85
C VAL A 295 -26.27 -12.41 -52.61
N PRO A 296 -25.85 -13.32 -51.71
CA PRO A 296 -26.55 -13.58 -50.45
C PRO A 296 -26.82 -12.31 -49.67
N ARG A 297 -28.01 -12.17 -49.12
CA ARG A 297 -28.41 -10.98 -48.33
C ARG A 297 -28.95 -11.39 -46.98
N ALA A 298 -28.66 -10.62 -45.96
CA ALA A 298 -29.28 -10.80 -44.65
C ALA A 298 -30.81 -10.84 -44.78
N ILE A 299 -31.48 -11.72 -44.05
CA ILE A 299 -32.93 -11.80 -44.02
C ILE A 299 -33.59 -10.45 -43.81
N ALA A 300 -33.02 -9.61 -43.00
CA ALA A 300 -33.47 -8.23 -42.75
C ALA A 300 -33.52 -7.35 -44.01
N LYS A 301 -32.81 -7.71 -45.08
CA LYS A 301 -32.70 -6.95 -46.35
C LYS A 301 -33.50 -7.61 -47.51
N VAL A 302 -34.32 -8.63 -47.22
CA VAL A 302 -35.18 -9.26 -48.22
C VAL A 302 -36.31 -8.32 -48.60
N ALA A 303 -36.42 -8.00 -49.90
CA ALA A 303 -37.30 -6.93 -50.41
C ALA A 303 -38.77 -7.33 -50.48
N SER A 304 -39.11 -8.62 -50.52
CA SER A 304 -40.48 -9.11 -50.70
C SER A 304 -41.07 -9.65 -49.39
N GLY A 305 -42.16 -9.06 -48.91
CA GLY A 305 -42.87 -9.53 -47.72
C GLY A 305 -43.41 -10.97 -47.83
N GLY A 306 -43.72 -11.42 -49.06
CA GLY A 306 -44.15 -12.79 -49.31
C GLY A 306 -43.02 -13.83 -49.24
N GLU A 307 -41.81 -13.47 -49.68
CA GLU A 307 -40.59 -14.29 -49.52
C GLU A 307 -40.20 -14.42 -48.05
N LEU A 308 -40.17 -13.30 -47.35
CA LEU A 308 -39.87 -13.26 -45.92
C LEU A 308 -40.85 -14.16 -45.12
N SER A 309 -42.12 -14.10 -45.42
CA SER A 309 -43.16 -14.93 -44.76
C SER A 309 -42.94 -16.42 -44.99
N ARG A 310 -42.57 -16.84 -46.21
CA ARG A 310 -42.29 -18.26 -46.54
C ARG A 310 -41.04 -18.75 -45.85
N ILE A 311 -39.96 -17.93 -45.83
CA ILE A 311 -38.72 -18.27 -45.14
C ILE A 311 -38.96 -18.37 -43.61
N ALA A 312 -39.71 -17.43 -43.04
CA ALA A 312 -40.08 -17.45 -41.64
C ALA A 312 -40.88 -18.70 -41.27
N LEU A 313 -41.83 -19.10 -42.15
CA LEU A 313 -42.61 -20.33 -41.95
C LEU A 313 -41.72 -21.56 -42.03
N ALA A 314 -40.83 -21.66 -43.01
CA ALA A 314 -39.87 -22.77 -43.12
C ALA A 314 -38.99 -22.91 -41.88
N ILE A 315 -38.42 -21.81 -41.39
CA ILE A 315 -37.63 -21.81 -40.16
C ILE A 315 -38.47 -22.27 -38.96
N ALA A 316 -39.69 -21.75 -38.79
CA ALA A 316 -40.57 -22.12 -37.68
C ALA A 316 -40.94 -23.62 -37.72
N VAL A 317 -41.27 -24.17 -38.90
CA VAL A 317 -41.61 -25.61 -39.06
C VAL A 317 -40.41 -26.49 -38.71
N ILE A 318 -39.21 -26.15 -39.17
CA ILE A 318 -38.02 -26.97 -38.94
C ILE A 318 -37.58 -26.88 -37.48
N THR A 319 -37.60 -25.66 -36.86
CA THR A 319 -37.18 -25.48 -35.48
C THR A 319 -38.22 -26.05 -34.49
N SER A 320 -39.51 -26.02 -34.77
CA SER A 320 -40.54 -26.63 -33.93
C SER A 320 -40.53 -28.17 -33.92
N ASN A 321 -40.02 -28.80 -34.97
CA ASN A 321 -39.88 -30.25 -35.04
C ASN A 321 -38.60 -30.80 -34.39
N ALA A 322 -37.67 -29.90 -33.98
CA ALA A 322 -36.41 -30.28 -33.34
C ALA A 322 -36.48 -30.20 -31.80
N THR A 323 -37.57 -29.69 -31.23
CA THR A 323 -37.88 -29.69 -29.81
C THR A 323 -38.76 -30.89 -29.47
#